data_3caf22d266863c8e0655be6e7dee6c9b
#
_entry.id   3caf22d266863c8e0655be6e7dee6c9b
#
_cell.length_a   1.000
_cell.length_b   1.000
_cell.length_c   1.000
_cell.angle_alpha   90.00
_cell.angle_beta   90.00
_cell.angle_gamma   90.00
#
_symmetry.space_group_name_H-M   'P 1'
#
loop_
_entity.id
_entity.type
_entity.pdbx_description
1 polymer ?
#
loop_
_entity_poly.entity_id
_entity_poly.type
_entity_poly.pdbx_seq_one_letter_code
_entity_poly.pdbx_strand_id
1 'polypeptide(L)'
;MPGESAGRKIMLQGKTVVIGVTGGIAAYKIASLVSMLKKQHANVRVIMTENATNFITPVTFESLTGTKCLVDTFDRNFEFQVEHISLAKQADIFMIAPATANVIAKVAHGLADDMLTTTFLACKKPKYIVPAMNTQMYENPITQDN
;
A
#
# COMPACT_ATOMS: atom_id res chain seq x y z
N MET A 1 -2.03 -26.31 17.93
CA MET A 1 -3.16 -27.25 17.64
C MET A 1 -3.66 -27.02 16.21
N PRO A 2 -3.91 -28.10 15.48
CA PRO A 2 -4.32 -27.98 14.06
C PRO A 2 -5.56 -27.11 13.85
N GLY A 3 -6.50 -27.11 14.79
CA GLY A 3 -7.73 -26.32 14.68
C GLY A 3 -7.54 -24.81 14.76
N GLU A 4 -6.61 -24.35 15.58
CA GLU A 4 -6.31 -22.92 15.71
C GLU A 4 -5.59 -22.38 14.47
N SER A 5 -4.67 -23.16 13.92
CA SER A 5 -3.96 -22.81 12.70
C SER A 5 -4.94 -22.70 11.51
N ALA A 6 -5.87 -23.61 11.40
CA ALA A 6 -6.89 -23.60 10.36
C ALA A 6 -7.83 -22.40 10.50
N GLY A 7 -8.24 -22.04 11.75
CA GLY A 7 -9.08 -20.88 12.00
C GLY A 7 -8.42 -19.57 11.61
N ARG A 8 -7.13 -19.40 11.93
CA ARG A 8 -6.36 -18.21 11.53
C ARG A 8 -6.21 -18.08 10.02
N LYS A 9 -5.99 -19.21 9.31
CA LYS A 9 -5.90 -19.22 7.85
C LYS A 9 -7.21 -18.78 7.20
N ILE A 10 -8.35 -19.17 7.76
CA ILE A 10 -9.67 -18.83 7.26
C ILE A 10 -9.94 -17.31 7.41
N MET A 11 -9.44 -16.67 8.46
CA MET A 11 -9.71 -15.25 8.75
C MET A 11 -9.26 -14.31 7.65
N LEU A 12 -8.15 -14.58 6.97
CA LEU A 12 -7.64 -13.72 5.89
C LEU A 12 -7.92 -14.26 4.50
N GLN A 13 -8.40 -15.48 4.40
CA GLN A 13 -8.73 -16.09 3.11
C GLN A 13 -9.86 -15.32 2.43
N GLY A 14 -9.64 -14.94 1.18
CA GLY A 14 -10.60 -14.15 0.42
C GLY A 14 -10.60 -12.65 0.74
N LYS A 15 -9.80 -12.22 1.72
CA LYS A 15 -9.65 -10.79 2.03
C LYS A 15 -8.58 -10.17 1.16
N THR A 16 -8.83 -8.96 0.68
CA THR A 16 -7.90 -8.21 -0.16
C THR A 16 -7.27 -7.08 0.64
N VAL A 17 -5.95 -7.11 0.73
CA VAL A 17 -5.15 -6.05 1.36
C VAL A 17 -4.42 -5.30 0.25
N VAL A 18 -4.70 -4.02 0.12
CA VAL A 18 -3.95 -3.15 -0.79
C VAL A 18 -2.90 -2.41 0.02
N ILE A 19 -1.66 -2.51 -0.42
CA ILE A 19 -0.52 -1.85 0.25
C ILE A 19 0.06 -0.83 -0.71
N GLY A 20 0.09 0.43 -0.28
CA GLY A 20 0.78 1.51 -0.96
C GLY A 20 2.17 1.68 -0.37
N VAL A 21 3.20 1.49 -1.19
CA VAL A 21 4.60 1.59 -0.77
C VAL A 21 5.17 2.92 -1.24
N THR A 22 5.64 3.73 -0.30
CA THR A 22 6.22 5.04 -0.60
C THR A 22 7.74 5.04 -0.46
N GLY A 23 8.38 6.09 -0.96
CA GLY A 23 9.84 6.15 -1.13
C GLY A 23 10.59 6.43 0.16
N GLY A 24 10.89 5.41 0.91
CA GLY A 24 11.71 5.48 2.11
C GLY A 24 12.53 4.23 2.29
N ILE A 25 13.59 4.32 3.09
CA ILE A 25 14.49 3.19 3.34
C ILE A 25 13.75 1.99 3.95
N ALA A 26 12.67 2.24 4.71
CA ALA A 26 11.87 1.19 5.32
C ALA A 26 11.07 0.37 4.30
N ALA A 27 11.05 0.75 3.04
CA ALA A 27 10.31 0.03 1.99
C ALA A 27 10.73 -1.46 1.90
N TYR A 28 12.00 -1.78 2.18
CA TYR A 28 12.47 -3.16 2.14
C TYR A 28 11.74 -4.07 3.13
N LYS A 29 11.27 -3.53 4.25
CA LYS A 29 10.57 -4.30 5.28
C LYS A 29 9.19 -4.76 4.81
N ILE A 30 8.63 -4.08 3.82
CA ILE A 30 7.28 -4.37 3.34
C ILE A 30 7.24 -5.69 2.57
N ALA A 31 8.35 -6.11 1.97
CA ALA A 31 8.44 -7.42 1.36
C ALA A 31 8.12 -8.54 2.36
N SER A 32 8.65 -8.45 3.59
CA SER A 32 8.31 -9.40 4.66
C SER A 32 6.84 -9.35 5.05
N LEU A 33 6.28 -8.16 5.15
CA LEU A 33 4.85 -7.99 5.46
C LEU A 33 3.97 -8.64 4.39
N VAL A 34 4.27 -8.40 3.12
CA VAL A 34 3.55 -9.03 2.00
C VAL A 34 3.64 -10.54 2.08
N SER A 35 4.84 -11.08 2.32
CA SER A 35 5.04 -12.51 2.47
C SER A 35 4.20 -13.09 3.62
N MET A 36 4.16 -12.40 4.76
CA MET A 36 3.37 -12.83 5.91
C MET A 36 1.87 -12.86 5.59
N LEU A 37 1.37 -11.82 4.92
CA LEU A 37 -0.03 -11.74 4.53
C LEU A 37 -0.40 -12.84 3.53
N LYS A 38 0.48 -13.14 2.58
CA LYS A 38 0.28 -14.23 1.63
C LYS A 38 0.22 -15.58 2.32
N LYS A 39 1.05 -15.79 3.34
CA LYS A 39 1.02 -17.02 4.15
C LYS A 39 -0.31 -17.17 4.91
N GLN A 40 -0.98 -16.06 5.21
CA GLN A 40 -2.30 -16.05 5.84
C GLN A 40 -3.44 -16.15 4.81
N HIS A 41 -3.12 -16.42 3.55
CA HIS A 41 -4.06 -16.59 2.43
C HIS A 41 -4.80 -15.31 2.03
N ALA A 42 -4.28 -14.13 2.37
CA ALA A 42 -4.80 -12.87 1.88
C ALA A 42 -4.48 -12.67 0.40
N ASN A 43 -5.36 -11.99 -0.31
CA ASN A 43 -5.05 -11.42 -1.61
C ASN A 43 -4.31 -10.10 -1.37
N VAL A 44 -3.09 -9.99 -1.83
CA VAL A 44 -2.29 -8.78 -1.63
C VAL A 44 -2.05 -8.10 -2.97
N ARG A 45 -2.41 -6.84 -3.05
CA ARG A 45 -2.14 -5.98 -4.20
C ARG A 45 -1.24 -4.85 -3.76
N VAL A 46 -0.20 -4.55 -4.53
CA VAL A 46 0.79 -3.53 -4.18
C VAL A 46 0.76 -2.42 -5.21
N ILE A 47 0.72 -1.19 -4.71
CA ILE A 47 0.88 0.03 -5.50
C ILE A 47 2.12 0.73 -4.98
N MET A 48 3.02 1.13 -5.86
CA MET A 48 4.24 1.86 -5.49
C MET A 48 4.18 3.27 -6.03
N THR A 49 4.68 4.22 -5.25
CA THR A 49 5.00 5.53 -5.83
C THR A 49 6.23 5.37 -6.73
N GLU A 50 6.39 6.29 -7.67
CA GLU A 50 7.58 6.30 -8.52
C GLU A 50 8.86 6.37 -7.67
N ASN A 51 8.86 7.20 -6.63
CA ASN A 51 10.01 7.33 -5.74
C ASN A 51 10.31 6.04 -4.98
N ALA A 52 9.32 5.23 -4.67
CA ALA A 52 9.52 3.95 -3.99
C ALA A 52 10.39 3.00 -4.83
N THR A 53 10.33 3.10 -6.15
CA THR A 53 11.14 2.25 -7.04
C THR A 53 12.64 2.49 -6.92
N ASN A 54 13.05 3.59 -6.32
CA ASN A 54 14.46 3.84 -6.00
C ASN A 54 14.96 3.03 -4.81
N PHE A 55 14.05 2.44 -4.00
CA PHE A 55 14.39 1.70 -2.79
C PHE A 55 14.13 0.21 -2.91
N ILE A 56 13.14 -0.18 -3.70
CA ILE A 56 12.77 -1.57 -3.92
C ILE A 56 12.11 -1.68 -5.30
N THR A 57 12.28 -2.83 -5.97
CA THR A 57 11.75 -2.99 -7.32
C THR A 57 10.34 -3.55 -7.34
N PRO A 58 9.52 -3.18 -8.35
CA PRO A 58 8.19 -3.78 -8.52
C PRO A 58 8.23 -5.30 -8.65
N VAL A 59 9.27 -5.84 -9.27
CA VAL A 59 9.45 -7.28 -9.46
C VAL A 59 9.48 -8.03 -8.13
N THR A 60 10.04 -7.43 -7.09
CA THR A 60 10.04 -8.03 -5.74
C THR A 60 8.62 -8.32 -5.27
N PHE A 61 7.73 -7.36 -5.40
CA PHE A 61 6.34 -7.53 -4.97
C PHE A 61 5.57 -8.45 -5.91
N GLU A 62 5.81 -8.35 -7.21
CA GLU A 62 5.17 -9.25 -8.18
C GLU A 62 5.52 -10.71 -7.93
N SER A 63 6.77 -10.97 -7.58
CA SER A 63 7.22 -12.33 -7.24
C SER A 63 6.54 -12.85 -5.98
N LEU A 64 6.27 -11.99 -5.02
CA LEU A 64 5.64 -12.38 -3.75
C LEU A 64 4.13 -12.52 -3.86
N THR A 65 3.48 -11.66 -4.64
CA THR A 65 2.02 -11.61 -4.71
C THR A 65 1.42 -12.44 -5.84
N GLY A 66 2.19 -12.70 -6.89
CA GLY A 66 1.69 -13.30 -8.12
C GLY A 66 0.82 -12.38 -8.96
N THR A 67 0.76 -11.09 -8.62
CA THR A 67 -0.02 -10.08 -9.35
C THR A 67 0.85 -8.91 -9.76
N LYS A 68 0.39 -8.16 -10.75
CA LYS A 68 1.11 -6.97 -11.23
C LYS A 68 1.21 -5.92 -10.13
N CYS A 69 2.41 -5.41 -9.89
CA CYS A 69 2.62 -4.26 -9.03
C CYS A 69 2.40 -2.98 -9.84
N LEU A 70 1.48 -2.15 -9.38
CA LEU A 70 1.17 -0.90 -10.04
C LEU A 70 2.15 0.16 -9.61
N VAL A 71 2.79 0.80 -10.57
CA VAL A 71 3.70 1.91 -10.34
C VAL A 71 3.11 3.15 -10.99
N ASP A 72 3.43 4.27 -10.41
CA ASP A 72 3.01 5.57 -10.85
C ASP A 72 3.64 5.95 -12.19
N THR A 73 3.10 5.46 -13.23
CA THR A 73 3.37 6.01 -14.54
C THR A 73 2.21 6.90 -14.94
N PHE A 74 2.49 8.11 -15.40
CA PHE A 74 1.53 8.96 -16.08
C PHE A 74 1.17 8.33 -17.42
N ASP A 75 0.81 7.08 -17.41
CA ASP A 75 0.32 6.44 -18.60
C ASP A 75 -1.11 6.91 -18.81
N ARG A 76 -1.31 7.71 -19.85
CA ARG A 76 -2.62 8.25 -20.24
C ARG A 76 -3.57 7.16 -20.75
N ASN A 77 -3.26 5.90 -20.53
CA ASN A 77 -4.07 4.80 -20.98
C ASN A 77 -5.36 4.72 -20.15
N PHE A 78 -6.43 4.45 -20.84
CA PHE A 78 -7.75 4.19 -20.28
C PHE A 78 -7.70 3.18 -19.13
N GLU A 79 -6.79 2.24 -19.17
CA GLU A 79 -6.56 1.22 -18.13
C GLU A 79 -6.23 1.82 -16.76
N PHE A 80 -5.51 2.94 -16.72
CA PHE A 80 -5.12 3.59 -15.47
C PHE A 80 -6.34 3.97 -14.62
N GLN A 81 -7.35 4.60 -15.21
CA GLN A 81 -8.53 5.06 -14.47
C GLN A 81 -9.41 3.90 -14.00
N VAL A 82 -9.49 2.83 -14.79
CA VAL A 82 -10.28 1.65 -14.44
C VAL A 82 -9.60 0.89 -13.29
N GLU A 83 -8.27 0.76 -13.31
CA GLU A 83 -7.53 0.01 -12.31
C GLU A 83 -7.62 0.62 -10.90
N HIS A 84 -7.47 1.95 -10.76
CA HIS A 84 -7.53 2.54 -9.43
C HIS A 84 -8.92 2.46 -8.80
N ILE A 85 -9.97 2.60 -9.59
CA ILE A 85 -11.35 2.42 -9.11
C ILE A 85 -11.59 0.96 -8.71
N SER A 86 -11.14 0.04 -9.55
CA SER A 86 -11.27 -1.40 -9.29
C SER A 86 -10.56 -1.81 -7.99
N LEU A 87 -9.33 -1.37 -7.80
CA LEU A 87 -8.56 -1.65 -6.57
C LEU A 87 -9.20 -1.03 -5.35
N ALA A 88 -9.69 0.21 -5.45
CA ALA A 88 -10.37 0.88 -4.34
C ALA A 88 -11.62 0.10 -3.91
N LYS A 89 -12.34 -0.50 -4.86
CA LYS A 89 -13.53 -1.30 -4.56
C LYS A 89 -13.20 -2.68 -4.03
N GLN A 90 -12.13 -3.31 -4.53
CA GLN A 90 -11.71 -4.65 -4.12
C GLN A 90 -11.09 -4.69 -2.73
N ALA A 91 -10.49 -3.59 -2.28
CA ALA A 91 -9.79 -3.54 -1.02
C ALA A 91 -10.74 -3.78 0.15
N ASP A 92 -10.38 -4.70 1.04
CA ASP A 92 -10.99 -4.80 2.37
C ASP A 92 -10.26 -3.87 3.35
N ILE A 93 -8.97 -3.69 3.14
CA ILE A 93 -8.10 -2.77 3.89
C ILE A 93 -7.14 -2.13 2.90
N PHE A 94 -6.91 -0.83 3.06
CA PHE A 94 -5.85 -0.11 2.34
C PHE A 94 -4.84 0.44 3.33
N MET A 95 -3.59 0.07 3.17
CA MET A 95 -2.50 0.47 4.06
C MET A 95 -1.41 1.17 3.27
N ILE A 96 -0.98 2.35 3.72
CA ILE A 96 0.24 2.98 3.18
C ILE A 96 1.39 2.64 4.14
N ALA A 97 2.33 1.83 3.69
CA ALA A 97 3.45 1.33 4.47
C ALA A 97 4.67 1.08 3.57
N PRO A 98 5.81 1.73 3.82
CA PRO A 98 5.96 2.84 4.74
C PRO A 98 5.30 4.10 4.18
N ALA A 99 4.86 4.99 5.05
CA ALA A 99 4.27 6.26 4.65
C ALA A 99 5.25 7.39 4.94
N THR A 100 5.74 8.06 3.91
CA THR A 100 6.61 9.23 4.05
C THR A 100 5.79 10.45 4.46
N ALA A 101 6.46 11.45 5.05
CA ALA A 101 5.82 12.72 5.39
C ALA A 101 5.15 13.36 4.17
N ASN A 102 5.78 13.27 3.00
CA ASN A 102 5.23 13.80 1.76
C ASN A 102 3.89 13.16 1.39
N VAL A 103 3.83 11.84 1.40
CA VAL A 103 2.59 11.13 1.03
C VAL A 103 1.51 11.33 2.09
N ILE A 104 1.87 11.36 3.38
CA ILE A 104 0.93 11.67 4.46
C ILE A 104 0.30 13.05 4.22
N ALA A 105 1.11 14.06 3.91
CA ALA A 105 0.61 15.39 3.62
C ALA A 105 -0.33 15.41 2.41
N LYS A 106 0.01 14.68 1.35
CA LYS A 106 -0.82 14.59 0.16
C LYS A 106 -2.20 14.00 0.47
N VAL A 107 -2.25 12.86 1.14
CA VAL A 107 -3.52 12.21 1.43
C VAL A 107 -4.34 12.99 2.46
N ALA A 108 -3.69 13.67 3.40
CA ALA A 108 -4.37 14.52 4.37
C ALA A 108 -5.08 15.71 3.70
N HIS A 109 -4.51 16.23 2.61
CA HIS A 109 -5.04 17.39 1.90
C HIS A 109 -5.77 17.05 0.60
N GLY A 110 -6.00 15.77 0.34
CA GLY A 110 -6.77 15.34 -0.83
C GLY A 110 -6.03 15.48 -2.16
N LEU A 111 -4.70 15.50 -2.13
CA LEU A 111 -3.89 15.53 -3.34
C LEU A 111 -3.80 14.13 -3.94
N ALA A 112 -4.35 13.99 -5.14
CA ALA A 112 -4.42 12.71 -5.84
C ALA A 112 -3.68 12.87 -7.18
N ASP A 113 -2.36 12.96 -7.11
CA ASP A 113 -1.51 13.22 -8.27
C ASP A 113 -0.79 11.98 -8.79
N ASP A 114 -1.06 10.83 -8.21
CA ASP A 114 -0.48 9.56 -8.63
C ASP A 114 -1.47 8.40 -8.41
N MET A 115 -1.09 7.21 -8.85
CA MET A 115 -1.93 6.02 -8.71
C MET A 115 -2.25 5.71 -7.25
N LEU A 116 -1.25 5.78 -6.37
CA LEU A 116 -1.41 5.45 -4.96
C LEU A 116 -2.37 6.42 -4.26
N THR A 117 -2.11 7.72 -4.38
CA THR A 117 -2.93 8.75 -3.72
C THR A 117 -4.34 8.80 -4.29
N THR A 118 -4.49 8.60 -5.60
CA THR A 118 -5.80 8.55 -6.25
C THR A 118 -6.61 7.35 -5.75
N THR A 119 -6.01 6.18 -5.70
CA THR A 119 -6.68 4.96 -5.21
C THR A 119 -7.04 5.09 -3.74
N PHE A 120 -6.13 5.64 -2.94
CA PHE A 120 -6.37 5.85 -1.51
C PHE A 120 -7.53 6.81 -1.27
N LEU A 121 -7.59 7.91 -2.00
CA LEU A 121 -8.68 8.87 -1.90
C LEU A 121 -10.03 8.25 -2.29
N ALA A 122 -10.04 7.41 -3.31
CA ALA A 122 -11.26 6.74 -3.79
C ALA A 122 -11.71 5.58 -2.89
N CYS A 123 -10.87 5.07 -2.03
CA CYS A 123 -11.17 3.92 -1.19
C CYS A 123 -12.05 4.34 0.00
N LYS A 124 -13.16 3.64 0.21
CA LYS A 124 -14.09 3.87 1.32
C LYS A 124 -13.96 2.83 2.43
N LYS A 125 -13.05 1.88 2.29
CA LYS A 125 -12.79 0.84 3.28
C LYS A 125 -11.81 1.35 4.34
N PRO A 126 -11.61 0.61 5.45
CA PRO A 126 -10.63 1.03 6.46
C PRO A 126 -9.25 1.29 5.86
N LYS A 127 -8.69 2.42 6.25
CA LYS A 127 -7.40 2.90 5.77
C LYS A 127 -6.43 3.07 6.93
N TYR A 128 -5.19 2.66 6.70
CA TYR A 128 -4.14 2.70 7.71
C TYR A 128 -2.90 3.39 7.15
N ILE A 129 -2.25 4.17 7.99
CA ILE A 129 -1.01 4.85 7.68
C ILE A 129 0.05 4.33 8.64
N VAL A 130 1.17 3.87 8.11
CA VAL A 130 2.32 3.40 8.89
C VAL A 130 3.48 4.36 8.63
N PRO A 131 3.63 5.41 9.46
CA PRO A 131 4.66 6.43 9.24
C PRO A 131 6.07 5.88 9.38
N ALA A 132 6.96 6.34 8.51
CA ALA A 132 8.39 6.07 8.61
C ALA A 132 9.15 7.29 8.11
N MET A 133 9.85 7.96 9.00
CA MET A 133 10.59 9.18 8.70
C MET A 133 11.56 9.52 9.82
N ASN A 134 12.42 10.48 9.57
CA ASN A 134 13.28 11.05 10.60
C ASN A 134 12.43 11.57 11.77
N THR A 135 12.93 11.38 12.99
CA THR A 135 12.21 11.76 14.22
C THR A 135 11.79 13.24 14.22
N GLN A 136 12.65 14.13 13.75
CA GLN A 136 12.35 15.56 13.74
C GLN A 136 11.22 15.88 12.75
N MET A 137 11.15 15.17 11.63
CA MET A 137 10.05 15.30 10.69
C MET A 137 8.75 14.78 11.31
N TYR A 138 8.81 13.65 11.98
CA TYR A 138 7.65 13.06 12.66
C TYR A 138 7.10 13.98 13.76
N GLU A 139 7.97 14.59 14.54
CA GLU A 139 7.61 15.47 15.65
C GLU A 139 7.16 16.87 15.18
N ASN A 140 7.36 17.21 13.92
CA ASN A 140 6.94 18.50 13.41
C ASN A 140 5.41 18.64 13.54
N PRO A 141 4.91 19.79 14.07
CA PRO A 141 3.47 19.98 14.27
C PRO A 141 2.62 19.78 13.01
N ILE A 142 3.13 20.14 11.84
CA ILE A 142 2.40 19.95 10.58
C ILE A 142 2.24 18.46 10.29
N THR A 143 3.29 17.66 10.49
CA THR A 143 3.23 16.21 10.29
C THR A 143 2.26 15.57 11.26
N GLN A 144 2.29 15.99 12.53
CA GLN A 144 1.37 15.48 13.55
C GLN A 144 -0.09 15.82 13.22
N ASP A 145 -0.32 17.00 12.66
CA ASP A 145 -1.65 17.45 12.24
C ASP A 145 -2.18 16.63 11.06
N ASN A 146 -1.29 16.28 10.14
CA ASN A 146 -1.64 15.50 8.96
C ASN A 146 -1.96 14.05 9.33
#